data_9fb57a6f9f96228605030692d85f5f22
#
_entry.id   9fb57a6f9f96228605030692d85f5f22
#
_cell.length_a   1.000
_cell.length_b   1.000
_cell.length_c   1.000
_cell.angle_alpha   90.00
_cell.angle_beta   90.00
_cell.angle_gamma   90.00
#
_symmetry.space_group_name_H-M   'P 1'
#
loop_
_entity.id
_entity.type
_entity.pdbx_description
1 polymer ?
#
loop_
_entity_poly.entity_id
_entity_poly.type
_entity_poly.pdbx_seq_one_letter_code
_entity_poly.pdbx_strand_id
1 'polypeptide(L)'
;TRLRADADILRALKAALPDFKPTQISLINAHYRATDRICTIPDLAKKVKAKNPSTIRSAYQNAARLICDHSEYEPPVSANGSCDWLTVIAHRKPNQTGRATAWVMNKSFGKAAKKLGLV
;
A
#
# COMPACT_ATOMS: atom_id res chain seq x y z
N THR A 1 4.72 19.87 -0.15
CA THR A 1 5.83 19.12 -0.52
C THR A 1 6.02 17.90 0.37
N ARG A 2 7.22 17.36 0.58
CA ARG A 2 7.39 16.08 1.29
C ARG A 2 6.90 16.09 2.73
N LEU A 3 7.19 17.13 3.49
CA LEU A 3 6.74 17.23 4.89
C LEU A 3 5.22 17.29 4.98
N ARG A 4 4.63 18.05 4.07
CA ARG A 4 3.19 18.16 3.99
C ARG A 4 2.56 16.83 3.57
N ALA A 5 3.20 16.12 2.65
CA ALA A 5 2.73 14.81 2.21
C ALA A 5 2.77 13.78 3.35
N ASP A 6 3.84 13.81 4.17
CA ASP A 6 3.95 12.90 5.32
C ASP A 6 2.82 13.13 6.33
N ALA A 7 2.53 14.40 6.64
CA ALA A 7 1.45 14.74 7.55
C ALA A 7 0.08 14.34 6.99
N ASP A 8 -0.13 14.55 5.69
CA ASP A 8 -1.36 14.17 5.02
C ASP A 8 -1.57 12.66 5.04
N ILE A 9 -0.52 11.89 4.76
CA ILE A 9 -0.58 10.42 4.77
C ILE A 9 -0.90 9.91 6.18
N LEU A 10 -0.26 10.45 7.20
CA LEU A 10 -0.53 10.06 8.58
C LEU A 10 -2.00 10.32 8.96
N ARG A 11 -2.49 11.50 8.64
CA ARG A 11 -3.87 11.89 8.89
C ARG A 11 -4.85 10.98 8.15
N ALA A 12 -4.58 10.74 6.87
CA ALA A 12 -5.46 9.92 6.03
C ALA A 12 -5.47 8.46 6.48
N LEU A 13 -4.32 7.91 6.82
CA LEU A 13 -4.22 6.54 7.32
C LEU A 13 -4.98 6.38 8.63
N LYS A 14 -4.82 7.33 9.54
CA LYS A 14 -5.55 7.32 10.81
C LYS A 14 -7.06 7.36 10.59
N ALA A 15 -7.51 8.19 9.64
CA ALA A 15 -8.93 8.31 9.32
C ALA A 15 -9.49 7.04 8.66
N ALA A 16 -8.70 6.38 7.83
CA ALA A 16 -9.12 5.16 7.13
C ALA A 16 -9.08 3.91 8.01
N LEU A 17 -8.26 3.92 9.06
CA LEU A 17 -7.98 2.74 9.87
C LEU A 17 -9.23 2.02 10.39
N PRO A 18 -10.27 2.70 10.89
CA PRO A 18 -11.47 2.00 11.37
C PRO A 18 -12.18 1.17 10.30
N ASP A 19 -11.97 1.49 9.03
CA ASP A 19 -12.62 0.79 7.92
C ASP A 19 -11.76 -0.34 7.35
N PHE A 20 -10.53 -0.52 7.86
CA PHE A 20 -9.66 -1.58 7.39
C PHE A 20 -10.11 -2.94 7.90
N LYS A 21 -10.06 -3.93 7.03
CA LYS A 21 -10.28 -5.32 7.41
C LYS A 21 -8.98 -5.94 7.94
N PRO A 22 -9.05 -7.00 8.76
CA PRO A 22 -7.86 -7.65 9.29
C PRO A 22 -6.85 -8.06 8.21
N THR A 23 -7.33 -8.54 7.05
CA THR A 23 -6.46 -8.91 5.95
C THR A 23 -5.65 -7.72 5.43
N GLN A 24 -6.28 -6.55 5.36
CA GLN A 24 -5.61 -5.34 4.89
C GLN A 24 -4.50 -4.91 5.84
N ILE A 25 -4.75 -4.99 7.15
CA ILE A 25 -3.75 -4.68 8.17
C ILE A 25 -2.60 -5.69 8.08
N SER A 26 -2.90 -6.96 7.88
CA SER A 26 -1.89 -8.00 7.71
C SER A 26 -1.00 -7.77 6.49
N LEU A 27 -1.60 -7.29 5.38
CA LEU A 27 -0.85 -6.97 4.17
C LEU A 27 0.14 -5.83 4.41
N ILE A 28 -0.30 -4.78 5.08
CA ILE A 28 0.56 -3.63 5.40
C ILE A 28 1.71 -4.10 6.28
N ASN A 29 1.43 -4.90 7.30
CA ASN A 29 2.45 -5.42 8.20
C ASN A 29 3.45 -6.31 7.46
N ALA A 30 2.98 -7.23 6.62
CA ALA A 30 3.85 -8.12 5.86
C ALA A 30 4.74 -7.34 4.89
N HIS A 31 4.21 -6.34 4.24
CA HIS A 31 4.99 -5.51 3.31
C HIS A 31 6.06 -4.71 4.06
N TYR A 32 5.70 -4.12 5.19
CA TYR A 32 6.64 -3.36 6.01
C TYR A 32 7.81 -4.24 6.49
N ARG A 33 7.53 -5.50 6.82
CA ARG A 33 8.55 -6.44 7.31
C ARG A 33 9.36 -7.11 6.20
N ALA A 34 9.00 -6.91 4.94
CA ALA A 34 9.75 -7.46 3.82
C ALA A 34 11.14 -6.82 3.74
N THR A 35 12.12 -7.56 3.24
CA THR A 35 13.48 -7.06 3.05
C THR A 35 13.46 -5.81 2.19
N ASP A 36 14.05 -4.72 2.68
CA ASP A 36 14.05 -3.42 2.03
C ASP A 36 12.66 -2.90 1.70
N ARG A 37 11.63 -3.46 2.35
CA ARG A 37 10.20 -3.17 2.10
C ARG A 37 9.79 -3.41 0.66
N ILE A 38 10.41 -4.39 0.03
CA ILE A 38 10.13 -4.79 -1.36
C ILE A 38 9.37 -6.11 -1.35
N CYS A 39 8.24 -6.15 -2.06
CA CYS A 39 7.44 -7.37 -2.12
C CYS A 39 6.58 -7.38 -3.38
N THR A 40 6.35 -8.58 -3.92
CA THR A 40 5.37 -8.75 -5.01
C THR A 40 4.03 -9.15 -4.42
N ILE A 41 2.96 -9.03 -5.20
CA ILE A 41 1.64 -9.47 -4.75
C ILE A 41 1.62 -10.97 -4.46
N PRO A 42 2.17 -11.85 -5.30
CA PRO A 42 2.24 -13.28 -4.96
C PRO A 42 2.98 -13.57 -3.63
N ASP A 43 4.06 -12.83 -3.35
CA ASP A 43 4.78 -12.99 -2.10
C ASP A 43 3.94 -12.55 -0.90
N LEU A 44 3.20 -11.45 -1.04
CA LEU A 44 2.29 -11.00 0.01
C LEU A 44 1.19 -12.05 0.27
N ALA A 45 0.65 -12.63 -0.80
CA ALA A 45 -0.35 -13.67 -0.66
C ALA A 45 0.18 -14.86 0.15
N LYS A 46 1.42 -15.27 -0.11
CA LYS A 46 2.06 -16.35 0.65
C LYS A 46 2.24 -15.96 2.12
N LYS A 47 2.68 -14.75 2.39
CA LYS A 47 2.92 -14.28 3.77
C LYS A 47 1.64 -14.23 4.59
N VAL A 48 0.51 -13.88 3.98
CA VAL A 48 -0.77 -13.85 4.69
C VAL A 48 -1.58 -15.14 4.51
N LYS A 49 -0.97 -16.16 3.89
CA LYS A 49 -1.57 -17.47 3.67
C LYS A 49 -2.85 -17.42 2.85
N ALA A 50 -2.89 -16.54 1.88
CA ALA A 50 -4.02 -16.42 0.96
C ALA A 50 -3.86 -17.38 -0.21
N LYS A 51 -4.97 -17.94 -0.66
CA LYS A 51 -4.98 -18.90 -1.77
C LYS A 51 -4.86 -18.24 -3.14
N ASN A 52 -5.34 -17.00 -3.27
CA ASN A 52 -5.48 -16.33 -4.56
C ASN A 52 -4.82 -14.96 -4.54
N PRO A 53 -3.73 -14.75 -5.31
CA PRO A 53 -3.08 -13.43 -5.38
C PRO A 53 -3.98 -12.31 -5.87
N SER A 54 -4.96 -12.61 -6.74
CA SER A 54 -5.90 -11.58 -7.22
C SER A 54 -6.72 -10.99 -6.09
N THR A 55 -7.16 -11.83 -5.15
CA THR A 55 -7.89 -11.37 -3.97
C THR A 55 -7.03 -10.45 -3.11
N ILE A 56 -5.74 -10.78 -2.97
CA ILE A 56 -4.80 -9.97 -2.21
C ILE A 56 -4.57 -8.62 -2.89
N ARG A 57 -4.42 -8.63 -4.20
CA ARG A 57 -4.26 -7.39 -4.96
C ARG A 57 -5.46 -6.47 -4.76
N SER A 58 -6.67 -7.02 -4.87
CA SER A 58 -7.91 -6.26 -4.66
C SER A 58 -8.00 -5.72 -3.24
N ALA A 59 -7.68 -6.54 -2.24
CA ALA A 59 -7.70 -6.11 -0.84
C ALA A 59 -6.74 -4.96 -0.59
N TYR A 60 -5.52 -5.04 -1.14
CA TYR A 60 -4.51 -3.99 -0.97
C TYR A 60 -4.90 -2.71 -1.71
N GLN A 61 -5.43 -2.84 -2.93
CA GLN A 61 -5.93 -1.69 -3.68
C GLN A 61 -7.09 -1.01 -2.95
N ASN A 62 -7.99 -1.77 -2.35
CA ASN A 62 -9.10 -1.21 -1.58
C ASN A 62 -8.61 -0.48 -0.33
N ALA A 63 -7.59 -1.01 0.35
CA ALA A 63 -6.97 -0.31 1.48
C ALA A 63 -6.39 1.02 1.02
N ALA A 64 -5.67 1.03 -0.11
CA ALA A 64 -5.10 2.24 -0.68
C ALA A 64 -6.19 3.25 -1.04
N ARG A 65 -7.29 2.78 -1.62
CA ARG A 65 -8.42 3.64 -1.95
C ARG A 65 -9.02 4.31 -0.72
N LEU A 66 -9.18 3.57 0.37
CA LEU A 66 -9.68 4.13 1.62
C LEU A 66 -8.77 5.26 2.11
N ILE A 67 -7.45 5.08 1.99
CA ILE A 67 -6.49 6.12 2.37
C ILE A 67 -6.65 7.32 1.45
N CYS A 68 -6.73 7.11 0.13
CA CYS A 68 -6.88 8.19 -0.83
C CYS A 68 -8.16 9.00 -0.62
N ASP A 69 -9.24 8.36 -0.17
CA ASP A 69 -10.50 9.04 0.11
C ASP A 69 -10.37 10.07 1.23
N HIS A 70 -9.38 9.90 2.11
CA HIS A 70 -9.12 10.83 3.21
C HIS A 70 -7.89 11.71 2.98
N SER A 71 -7.22 11.56 1.83
CA SER A 71 -5.97 12.24 1.50
C SER A 71 -6.19 13.24 0.39
N GLU A 72 -5.33 14.24 0.32
CA GLU A 72 -5.24 15.15 -0.81
C GLU A 72 -4.45 14.56 -1.97
N TYR A 73 -3.85 13.38 -1.77
CA TYR A 73 -3.08 12.72 -2.82
C TYR A 73 -3.96 12.26 -3.96
N GLU A 74 -3.56 12.60 -5.18
CA GLU A 74 -4.24 12.16 -6.39
C GLU A 74 -3.43 11.05 -7.06
N PRO A 75 -3.94 9.81 -7.07
CA PRO A 75 -3.21 8.71 -7.70
C PRO A 75 -3.15 8.89 -9.22
N PRO A 76 -2.10 8.37 -9.87
CA PRO A 76 -2.02 8.40 -11.32
C PRO A 76 -3.19 7.67 -11.96
N VAL A 77 -3.62 8.17 -13.12
CA VAL A 77 -4.68 7.54 -13.91
C VAL A 77 -4.04 6.91 -15.13
N SER A 78 -4.32 5.62 -15.35
CA SER A 78 -3.80 4.92 -16.51
C SER A 78 -4.56 5.29 -17.78
N ALA A 79 -4.04 4.86 -18.93
CA ALA A 79 -4.64 5.19 -20.23
C ALA A 79 -6.09 4.70 -20.35
N ASN A 80 -6.47 3.65 -19.62
CA ASN A 80 -7.84 3.13 -19.63
C ASN A 80 -8.75 3.79 -18.60
N GLY A 81 -8.29 4.82 -17.91
CA GLY A 81 -9.08 5.55 -16.92
C GLY A 81 -9.05 4.97 -15.52
N SER A 82 -8.32 3.90 -15.28
CA SER A 82 -8.22 3.30 -13.95
C SER A 82 -7.24 4.09 -13.08
N CYS A 83 -7.61 4.31 -11.81
CA CYS A 83 -6.73 4.95 -10.84
C CYS A 83 -5.79 3.92 -10.22
N ASP A 84 -4.53 4.29 -10.09
CA ASP A 84 -3.53 3.44 -9.44
C ASP A 84 -3.46 3.81 -7.95
N TRP A 85 -4.46 3.35 -7.20
CA TRP A 85 -4.62 3.67 -5.78
C TRP A 85 -3.41 3.26 -4.94
N LEU A 86 -2.78 2.14 -5.29
CA LEU A 86 -1.71 1.57 -4.50
C LEU A 86 -0.49 2.47 -4.40
N THR A 87 -0.35 3.44 -5.29
CA THR A 87 0.78 4.38 -5.26
C THR A 87 0.82 5.23 -3.99
N VAL A 88 -0.27 5.35 -3.24
CA VAL A 88 -0.26 6.04 -1.95
C VAL A 88 0.50 5.22 -0.90
N ILE A 89 0.53 3.90 -1.05
CA ILE A 89 1.21 3.00 -0.11
C ILE A 89 2.62 2.67 -0.59
N ALA A 90 2.78 2.39 -1.90
CA ALA A 90 4.02 1.86 -2.44
C ALA A 90 4.22 2.31 -3.87
N HIS A 91 5.45 2.19 -4.36
CA HIS A 91 5.78 2.49 -5.75
C HIS A 91 6.44 1.27 -6.39
N ARG A 92 6.35 1.19 -7.72
CA ARG A 92 6.99 0.11 -8.46
C ARG A 92 8.49 0.24 -8.39
N LYS A 93 9.18 -0.88 -8.21
CA LYS A 93 10.64 -0.89 -8.24
C LYS A 93 11.11 -0.55 -9.67
N PRO A 94 12.02 0.45 -9.83
CA PRO A 94 12.49 0.80 -11.17
C PRO A 94 13.33 -0.31 -11.78
N ASN A 95 13.35 -0.35 -13.13
CA ASN A 95 14.12 -1.32 -13.91
C ASN A 95 13.77 -2.77 -13.61
N GLN A 96 12.54 -2.99 -13.18
CA GLN A 96 12.05 -4.33 -12.89
C GLN A 96 11.89 -5.14 -14.17
N THR A 97 12.56 -6.28 -14.24
CA THR A 97 12.32 -7.28 -15.28
C THR A 97 11.79 -8.52 -14.59
N GLY A 98 10.72 -9.10 -15.11
CA GLY A 98 10.17 -10.29 -14.51
C GLY A 98 8.65 -10.35 -14.63
N ARG A 99 8.08 -11.41 -14.10
CA ARG A 99 6.66 -11.72 -14.25
C ARG A 99 5.74 -10.94 -13.32
N ALA A 100 6.25 -10.55 -12.16
CA ALA A 100 5.47 -9.84 -11.17
C ALA A 100 6.15 -8.53 -10.82
N THR A 101 5.34 -7.47 -10.71
CA THR A 101 5.85 -6.17 -10.30
C THR A 101 6.21 -6.21 -8.82
N ALA A 102 7.43 -5.82 -8.50
CA ALA A 102 7.84 -5.63 -7.11
C ALA A 102 7.46 -4.22 -6.66
N TRP A 103 6.90 -4.13 -5.47
CA TRP A 103 6.44 -2.87 -4.89
C TRP A 103 7.31 -2.53 -3.68
N VAL A 104 7.79 -1.29 -3.66
CA VAL A 104 8.58 -0.76 -2.55
C VAL A 104 7.68 0.14 -1.72
N MET A 105 7.51 -0.16 -0.42
CA MET A 105 6.67 0.68 0.43
C MET A 105 7.24 2.09 0.52
N ASN A 106 6.39 3.10 0.34
CA ASN A 106 6.79 4.50 0.46
C ASN A 106 7.25 4.78 1.88
N LYS A 107 8.32 5.55 2.03
CA LYS A 107 8.87 5.90 3.35
C LYS A 107 7.85 6.64 4.21
N SER A 108 7.13 7.59 3.62
CA SER A 108 6.11 8.35 4.34
C SER A 108 4.99 7.44 4.86
N PHE A 109 4.56 6.48 4.05
CA PHE A 109 3.54 5.52 4.47
C PHE A 109 4.07 4.61 5.58
N GLY A 110 5.30 4.10 5.44
CA GLY A 110 5.91 3.25 6.46
C GLY A 110 6.04 3.95 7.80
N LYS A 111 6.44 5.22 7.79
CA LYS A 111 6.52 6.02 9.02
C LYS A 111 5.15 6.19 9.66
N ALA A 112 4.12 6.46 8.86
CA ALA A 112 2.76 6.63 9.36
C ALA A 112 2.24 5.32 9.98
N ALA A 113 2.46 4.20 9.31
CA ALA A 113 2.03 2.90 9.79
C ALA A 113 2.69 2.54 11.12
N LYS A 114 3.99 2.81 11.24
CA LYS A 114 4.71 2.57 12.49
C LYS A 114 4.20 3.46 13.61
N LYS A 115 3.96 4.73 13.31
CA LYS A 115 3.47 5.69 14.31
C LYS A 115 2.09 5.32 14.84
N LEU A 116 1.26 4.71 14.01
CA LEU A 116 -0.08 4.28 14.40
C LEU A 116 -0.12 2.86 14.99
N GLY A 117 1.01 2.19 15.07
CA GLY A 117 1.09 0.88 15.67
C GLY A 117 0.62 -0.27 14.77
N LEU A 118 0.55 -0.04 13.47
CA LEU A 118 0.17 -1.09 12.51
C LEU A 118 1.28 -2.11 12.26
N VAL A 119 2.51 -1.73 12.54
CA VAL A 119 3.69 -2.55 12.28
C VAL A 119 4.62 -2.57 13.49
#